data_724a16214e86e228275e63c7af513655
#
_entry.id   724a16214e86e228275e63c7af513655
#
_cell.length_a   1.000
_cell.length_b   1.000
_cell.length_c   1.000
_cell.angle_alpha   90.00
_cell.angle_beta   90.00
_cell.angle_gamma   90.00
#
_symmetry.space_group_name_H-M   'P 1'
#
loop_
_entity.id
_entity.type
_entity.pdbx_description
1 polymer ?
#
loop_
_entity_poly.entity_id
_entity_poly.type
_entity_poly.pdbx_seq_one_letter_code
_entity_poly.pdbx_strand_id
1 'polypeptide(L)'
;MYVLHLPTRYPARADATADLVTKLLGQGTFGKVVQAHDRKRNKLVAIKIIRSVQKYRDASRIELRVLATLKANDHENRNRCIHLRDCFDYRGHICIVMDLLGQSVFDFLKGNSFVPFPNSQIQSFARQLFTSVACTFSLSTTPASC
;
A
#
# COMPACT_ATOMS: atom_id res chain seq x y z
N MET A 1 14.82 -6.62 21.01
CA MET A 1 15.06 -6.86 19.58
C MET A 1 13.99 -7.86 19.10
N TYR A 2 12.82 -7.32 18.77
CA TYR A 2 11.67 -8.16 18.39
C TYR A 2 11.80 -8.50 16.91
N VAL A 3 12.21 -9.73 16.65
CA VAL A 3 12.06 -10.35 15.33
C VAL A 3 10.57 -10.69 15.20
N LEU A 4 9.79 -9.80 14.56
CA LEU A 4 8.50 -10.22 14.07
C LEU A 4 8.74 -11.39 13.12
N HIS A 5 8.37 -12.59 13.55
CA HIS A 5 8.15 -13.70 12.67
C HIS A 5 7.04 -13.26 11.71
N LEU A 6 7.42 -12.61 10.61
CA LEU A 6 6.58 -12.64 9.42
C LEU A 6 6.37 -14.13 9.16
N PRO A 7 5.12 -14.59 9.09
CA PRO A 7 4.89 -16.00 8.84
C PRO A 7 5.68 -16.36 7.58
N THR A 8 6.57 -17.31 7.71
CA THR A 8 7.44 -17.87 6.66
C THR A 8 6.64 -18.60 5.59
N ARG A 9 5.47 -18.09 5.26
CA ARG A 9 4.52 -18.64 4.33
C ARG A 9 4.35 -17.75 3.11
N TYR A 10 5.52 -17.37 2.55
CA TYR A 10 5.54 -16.87 1.18
C TYR A 10 6.38 -17.84 0.35
N PRO A 11 5.75 -18.90 -0.18
CA PRO A 11 6.39 -19.65 -1.24
C PRO A 11 6.71 -18.64 -2.34
N ALA A 12 7.95 -18.68 -2.84
CA ALA A 12 8.22 -18.07 -4.14
C ALA A 12 7.09 -18.52 -5.05
N ARG A 13 6.23 -17.58 -5.45
CA ARG A 13 5.04 -17.89 -6.25
C ARG A 13 5.51 -18.27 -7.66
N ALA A 14 6.06 -19.48 -7.76
CA ALA A 14 6.32 -20.19 -9.02
C ALA A 14 5.04 -20.83 -9.55
N ASP A 15 3.88 -20.52 -8.92
CA ASP A 15 2.62 -21.17 -9.22
C ASP A 15 1.92 -20.48 -10.40
N ALA A 16 1.30 -21.29 -11.26
CA ALA A 16 0.62 -20.89 -12.51
C ALA A 16 -0.56 -19.91 -12.35
N THR A 17 -0.77 -19.38 -11.16
CA THR A 17 -1.71 -18.29 -10.81
C THR A 17 -1.02 -16.93 -10.71
N ALA A 18 0.15 -16.78 -11.34
CA ALA A 18 0.89 -15.52 -11.32
C ALA A 18 0.01 -14.36 -11.77
N ASP A 19 0.00 -13.30 -10.96
CA ASP A 19 -0.69 -12.06 -11.31
C ASP A 19 -0.13 -11.51 -12.63
N LEU A 20 -0.99 -11.24 -13.58
CA LEU A 20 -0.59 -10.68 -14.86
C LEU A 20 -0.38 -9.18 -14.70
N VAL A 21 0.87 -8.73 -14.79
CA VAL A 21 1.19 -7.29 -14.82
C VAL A 21 0.65 -6.69 -16.12
N THR A 22 -0.20 -5.67 -15.99
CA THR A 22 -0.90 -5.04 -17.12
C THR A 22 -0.39 -3.65 -17.43
N LYS A 23 0.07 -2.89 -16.43
CA LYS A 23 0.47 -1.47 -16.61
C LYS A 23 1.47 -1.03 -15.56
N LEU A 24 2.45 -0.20 -15.97
CA LEU A 24 3.28 0.56 -15.03
C LEU A 24 2.48 1.78 -14.55
N LEU A 25 2.30 1.90 -13.22
CA LEU A 25 1.60 3.04 -12.59
C LEU A 25 2.56 4.14 -12.17
N GLY A 26 3.78 3.78 -11.76
CA GLY A 26 4.78 4.74 -11.34
C GLY A 26 6.14 4.09 -11.06
N GLN A 27 7.17 4.91 -11.05
CA GLN A 27 8.53 4.50 -10.72
C GLN A 27 9.19 5.58 -9.86
N GLY A 28 9.90 5.14 -8.82
CA GLY A 28 10.62 6.02 -7.90
C GLY A 28 11.94 5.42 -7.43
N THR A 29 12.55 6.06 -6.45
CA THR A 29 13.82 5.65 -5.86
C THR A 29 13.78 4.25 -5.28
N PHE A 30 12.71 3.89 -4.59
CA PHE A 30 12.57 2.60 -3.88
C PHE A 30 12.17 1.44 -4.78
N GLY A 31 11.58 1.70 -5.94
CA GLY A 31 11.09 0.64 -6.82
C GLY A 31 10.09 1.12 -7.84
N LYS A 32 9.21 0.21 -8.26
CA LYS A 32 8.15 0.44 -9.23
C LYS A 32 6.80 0.07 -8.63
N VAL A 33 5.75 0.73 -9.10
CA VAL A 33 4.37 0.34 -8.81
C VAL A 33 3.72 -0.06 -10.12
N VAL A 34 3.16 -1.25 -10.16
CA VAL A 34 2.50 -1.81 -11.35
C VAL A 34 1.06 -2.16 -11.04
N GLN A 35 0.21 -2.07 -12.05
CA GLN A 35 -1.12 -2.67 -12.02
C GLN A 35 -0.99 -4.12 -12.44
N ALA A 36 -1.68 -4.99 -11.72
CA ALA A 36 -1.74 -6.40 -12.04
C ALA A 36 -3.17 -6.93 -11.88
N HIS A 37 -3.47 -8.01 -12.56
CA HIS A 37 -4.72 -8.75 -12.38
C HIS A 37 -4.48 -9.93 -11.43
N ASP A 38 -5.02 -9.85 -10.21
CA ASP A 38 -5.06 -10.99 -9.27
C ASP A 38 -6.05 -12.03 -9.79
N ARG A 39 -5.55 -13.06 -10.46
CA ARG A 39 -6.37 -14.12 -11.04
C ARG A 39 -7.14 -14.92 -9.98
N LYS A 40 -6.60 -15.02 -8.78
CA LYS A 40 -7.22 -15.78 -7.70
C LYS A 40 -8.48 -15.11 -7.16
N ARG A 41 -8.47 -13.77 -7.11
CA ARG A 41 -9.59 -12.96 -6.62
C ARG A 41 -10.39 -12.29 -7.75
N ASN A 42 -9.93 -12.46 -8.99
CA ASN A 42 -10.47 -11.81 -10.19
C ASN A 42 -10.61 -10.27 -10.01
N LYS A 43 -9.55 -9.63 -9.52
CA LYS A 43 -9.53 -8.19 -9.25
C LYS A 43 -8.24 -7.56 -9.76
N LEU A 44 -8.33 -6.28 -10.13
CA LEU A 44 -7.15 -5.46 -10.36
C LEU A 44 -6.56 -5.01 -9.01
N VAL A 45 -5.24 -5.09 -8.91
CA VAL A 45 -4.46 -4.71 -7.73
C VAL A 45 -3.29 -3.84 -8.13
N ALA A 46 -2.76 -3.07 -7.17
CA ALA A 46 -1.48 -2.40 -7.31
C ALA A 46 -0.41 -3.22 -6.58
N ILE A 47 0.73 -3.45 -7.25
CA ILE A 47 1.88 -4.14 -6.67
C ILE A 47 3.07 -3.19 -6.65
N LYS A 48 3.54 -2.88 -5.44
CA LYS A 48 4.79 -2.13 -5.23
C LYS A 48 5.94 -3.13 -5.18
N ILE A 49 6.82 -3.05 -6.17
CA ILE A 49 7.99 -3.92 -6.34
C ILE A 49 9.22 -3.16 -5.86
N ILE A 50 9.79 -3.58 -4.74
CA ILE A 50 10.97 -2.95 -4.14
C ILE A 50 12.23 -3.43 -4.85
N ARG A 51 13.18 -2.52 -5.08
CA ARG A 51 14.49 -2.91 -5.63
C ARG A 51 15.22 -3.86 -4.69
N SER A 52 15.90 -4.86 -5.26
CA SER A 52 16.71 -5.85 -4.51
C SER A 52 18.01 -5.24 -3.98
N VAL A 53 17.89 -4.18 -3.16
CA VAL A 53 18.97 -3.50 -2.47
C VAL A 53 18.67 -3.54 -0.98
N GLN A 54 19.65 -3.95 -0.15
CA GLN A 54 19.45 -4.18 1.28
C GLN A 54 18.80 -2.98 1.98
N LYS A 55 19.32 -1.79 1.77
CA LYS A 55 18.76 -0.54 2.31
C LYS A 55 17.27 -0.36 2.05
N TYR A 56 16.79 -0.71 0.84
CA TYR A 56 15.37 -0.58 0.48
C TYR A 56 14.53 -1.74 1.02
N ARG A 57 15.12 -2.92 1.13
CA ARG A 57 14.48 -4.08 1.77
C ARG A 57 14.23 -3.80 3.26
N ASP A 58 15.17 -3.18 3.96
CA ASP A 58 15.02 -2.85 5.37
C ASP A 58 13.95 -1.75 5.57
N ALA A 59 13.94 -0.72 4.73
CA ALA A 59 12.89 0.29 4.73
C ALA A 59 11.50 -0.32 4.47
N SER A 60 11.39 -1.27 3.52
CA SER A 60 10.12 -1.91 3.19
C SER A 60 9.59 -2.80 4.32
N ARG A 61 10.46 -3.36 5.17
CA ARG A 61 10.04 -4.12 6.35
C ARG A 61 9.32 -3.22 7.37
N ILE A 62 9.79 -1.98 7.53
CA ILE A 62 9.11 -0.99 8.40
C ILE A 62 7.74 -0.66 7.81
N GLU A 63 7.67 -0.38 6.51
CA GLU A 63 6.41 -0.12 5.79
C GLU A 63 5.41 -1.26 5.96
N LEU A 64 5.86 -2.50 5.77
CA LEU A 64 5.02 -3.70 5.94
C LEU A 64 4.49 -3.83 7.37
N ARG A 65 5.29 -3.51 8.37
CA ARG A 65 4.87 -3.52 9.78
C ARG A 65 3.75 -2.53 10.02
N VAL A 66 3.90 -1.29 9.53
CA VAL A 66 2.86 -0.26 9.64
C VAL A 66 1.57 -0.70 8.95
N LEU A 67 1.66 -1.21 7.71
CA LEU A 67 0.50 -1.69 6.97
C LEU A 67 -0.20 -2.87 7.66
N ALA A 68 0.56 -3.79 8.27
CA ALA A 68 0.01 -4.91 9.03
C ALA A 68 -0.71 -4.42 10.29
N THR A 69 -0.13 -3.45 11.01
CA THR A 69 -0.74 -2.84 12.19
C THR A 69 -2.04 -2.11 11.84
N LEU A 70 -2.04 -1.32 10.77
CA LEU A 70 -3.25 -0.66 10.27
C LEU A 70 -4.37 -1.68 9.97
N LYS A 71 -4.04 -2.73 9.24
CA LYS A 71 -5.00 -3.79 8.91
C LYS A 71 -5.55 -4.50 10.15
N ALA A 72 -4.73 -4.73 11.17
CA ALA A 72 -5.15 -5.38 12.41
C ALA A 72 -6.08 -4.50 13.26
N ASN A 73 -5.91 -3.17 13.23
CA ASN A 73 -6.66 -2.24 14.06
C ASN A 73 -7.83 -1.56 13.35
N ASP A 74 -7.89 -1.62 12.02
CA ASP A 74 -8.98 -1.02 11.21
C ASP A 74 -9.43 -1.98 10.11
N HIS A 75 -9.98 -3.14 10.51
CA HIS A 75 -10.41 -4.19 9.58
C HIS A 75 -11.40 -3.70 8.52
N GLU A 76 -12.30 -2.80 8.90
CA GLU A 76 -13.33 -2.24 8.02
C GLU A 76 -12.85 -1.05 7.21
N ASN A 77 -11.59 -0.64 7.40
CA ASN A 77 -11.00 0.54 6.75
C ASN A 77 -11.86 1.80 6.92
N ARG A 78 -12.36 2.04 8.13
CA ARG A 78 -13.16 3.24 8.46
C ARG A 78 -12.34 4.52 8.32
N ASN A 79 -11.04 4.43 8.61
CA ASN A 79 -10.12 5.57 8.52
C ASN A 79 -9.53 5.78 7.12
N ARG A 80 -9.96 5.00 6.13
CA ARG A 80 -9.57 5.15 4.73
C ARG A 80 -8.06 5.12 4.46
N CYS A 81 -7.32 4.36 5.29
CA CYS A 81 -5.91 4.08 5.06
C CYS A 81 -5.74 2.97 4.02
N ILE A 82 -4.59 2.96 3.34
CA ILE A 82 -4.30 1.86 2.42
C ILE A 82 -4.02 0.58 3.21
N HIS A 83 -4.64 -0.55 2.78
CA HIS A 83 -4.48 -1.83 3.45
C HIS A 83 -3.58 -2.78 2.68
N LEU A 84 -2.73 -3.49 3.42
CA LEU A 84 -1.96 -4.61 2.91
C LEU A 84 -2.91 -5.76 2.53
N ARG A 85 -2.90 -6.16 1.26
CA ARG A 85 -3.64 -7.32 0.77
C ARG A 85 -2.81 -8.59 0.83
N ASP A 86 -1.57 -8.48 0.38
CA ASP A 86 -0.61 -9.58 0.34
C ASP A 86 0.82 -9.04 0.28
N CYS A 87 1.81 -9.87 0.57
CA CYS A 87 3.21 -9.56 0.41
C CYS A 87 3.97 -10.84 0.06
N PHE A 88 4.88 -10.77 -0.90
CA PHE A 88 5.73 -11.91 -1.29
C PHE A 88 7.10 -11.45 -1.77
N ASP A 89 8.07 -12.35 -1.73
CA ASP A 89 9.39 -12.14 -2.35
C ASP A 89 9.38 -12.80 -3.74
N TYR A 90 9.77 -12.04 -4.75
CA TYR A 90 9.95 -12.53 -6.09
C TYR A 90 11.35 -12.19 -6.59
N ARG A 91 12.21 -13.20 -6.77
CA ARG A 91 13.60 -13.05 -7.22
C ARG A 91 14.39 -12.00 -6.42
N GLY A 92 14.21 -11.96 -5.11
CA GLY A 92 14.86 -11.01 -4.22
C GLY A 92 14.20 -9.62 -4.15
N HIS A 93 13.09 -9.40 -4.84
CA HIS A 93 12.27 -8.20 -4.76
C HIS A 93 11.10 -8.41 -3.81
N ILE A 94 10.99 -7.57 -2.79
CA ILE A 94 9.79 -7.55 -1.94
C ILE A 94 8.66 -6.91 -2.76
N CYS A 95 7.56 -7.65 -2.90
CA CYS A 95 6.36 -7.23 -3.61
C CYS A 95 5.23 -7.02 -2.61
N ILE A 96 4.70 -5.80 -2.52
CA ILE A 96 3.63 -5.40 -1.62
C ILE A 96 2.36 -5.21 -2.43
N VAL A 97 1.34 -6.03 -2.17
CA VAL A 97 0.06 -5.99 -2.89
C VAL A 97 -0.93 -5.14 -2.11
N MET A 98 -1.55 -4.20 -2.79
CA MET A 98 -2.53 -3.25 -2.26
C MET A 98 -3.72 -3.13 -3.20
N ASP A 99 -4.79 -2.49 -2.73
CA ASP A 99 -5.91 -2.15 -3.62
C ASP A 99 -5.45 -1.17 -4.71
N LEU A 100 -5.95 -1.38 -5.92
CA LEU A 100 -5.76 -0.41 -6.99
C LEU A 100 -6.67 0.78 -6.70
N LEU A 101 -6.04 1.94 -6.50
CA LEU A 101 -6.76 3.21 -6.34
C LEU A 101 -7.08 3.82 -7.70
N GLY A 102 -8.03 4.74 -7.69
CA GLY A 102 -8.39 5.53 -8.87
C GLY A 102 -7.40 6.65 -9.18
N GLN A 103 -7.86 7.63 -9.91
CA GLN A 103 -7.11 8.81 -10.30
C GLN A 103 -6.71 9.63 -9.06
N SER A 104 -5.49 10.19 -9.06
CA SER A 104 -5.06 11.10 -7.99
C SER A 104 -5.84 12.42 -8.04
N VAL A 105 -5.95 13.08 -6.89
CA VAL A 105 -6.57 14.41 -6.79
C VAL A 105 -5.85 15.42 -7.71
N PHE A 106 -4.53 15.31 -7.83
CA PHE A 106 -3.72 16.15 -8.71
C PHE A 106 -4.05 15.90 -10.19
N ASP A 107 -4.11 14.63 -10.62
CA ASP A 107 -4.42 14.30 -12.01
C ASP A 107 -5.84 14.70 -12.38
N PHE A 108 -6.78 14.56 -11.45
CA PHE A 108 -8.15 15.05 -11.61
C PHE A 108 -8.16 16.57 -11.80
N LEU A 109 -7.47 17.33 -10.95
CA LEU A 109 -7.39 18.79 -11.03
C LEU A 109 -6.74 19.22 -12.36
N LYS A 110 -5.66 18.54 -12.76
CA LYS A 110 -4.98 18.77 -14.05
C LYS A 110 -5.92 18.50 -15.23
N GLY A 111 -6.68 17.40 -15.20
CA GLY A 111 -7.66 17.05 -16.23
C GLY A 111 -8.81 18.07 -16.34
N ASN A 112 -9.09 18.82 -15.28
CA ASN A 112 -10.06 19.91 -15.23
C ASN A 112 -9.42 21.30 -15.34
N SER A 113 -8.30 21.41 -16.05
CA SER A 113 -7.62 22.71 -16.32
C SER A 113 -7.30 23.50 -15.04
N PHE A 114 -7.03 22.81 -13.94
CA PHE A 114 -6.75 23.40 -12.61
C PHE A 114 -7.85 24.30 -12.06
N VAL A 115 -9.11 24.09 -12.46
CA VAL A 115 -10.25 24.76 -11.82
C VAL A 115 -10.29 24.37 -10.34
N PRO A 116 -10.29 25.33 -9.40
CA PRO A 116 -10.29 25.04 -7.97
C PRO A 116 -11.49 24.22 -7.52
N PHE A 117 -11.26 23.32 -6.56
CA PHE A 117 -12.36 22.59 -5.94
C PHE A 117 -13.26 23.54 -5.11
N PRO A 118 -14.57 23.29 -5.05
CA PRO A 118 -15.46 23.95 -4.13
C PRO A 118 -15.01 23.77 -2.66
N ASN A 119 -15.23 24.78 -1.81
CA ASN A 119 -14.80 24.74 -0.41
C ASN A 119 -15.31 23.51 0.35
N SER A 120 -16.53 23.06 0.06
CA SER A 120 -17.10 21.85 0.69
C SER A 120 -16.30 20.57 0.37
N GLN A 121 -15.76 20.47 -0.85
CA GLN A 121 -14.90 19.35 -1.23
C GLN A 121 -13.53 19.44 -0.56
N ILE A 122 -12.95 20.65 -0.51
CA ILE A 122 -11.67 20.88 0.20
C ILE A 122 -11.80 20.50 1.68
N GLN A 123 -12.88 20.91 2.34
CA GLN A 123 -13.16 20.54 3.73
C GLN A 123 -13.31 19.02 3.89
N SER A 124 -13.98 18.35 2.94
CA SER A 124 -14.13 16.91 2.96
C SER A 124 -12.78 16.19 2.82
N PHE A 125 -11.92 16.63 1.90
CA PHE A 125 -10.56 16.09 1.76
C PHE A 125 -9.74 16.29 3.03
N ALA A 126 -9.73 17.51 3.59
CA ALA A 126 -9.00 17.83 4.80
C ALA A 126 -9.46 16.94 5.97
N ARG A 127 -10.76 16.82 6.19
CA ARG A 127 -11.31 15.98 7.26
C ARG A 127 -10.88 14.51 7.12
N GLN A 128 -11.01 13.94 5.92
CA GLN A 128 -10.63 12.55 5.68
C GLN A 128 -9.13 12.34 5.87
N LEU A 129 -8.30 13.26 5.39
CA LEU A 129 -6.86 13.20 5.54
C LEU A 129 -6.45 13.26 7.02
N PHE A 130 -7.00 14.21 7.78
CA PHE A 130 -6.71 14.32 9.21
C PHE A 130 -7.18 13.09 9.99
N THR A 131 -8.32 12.50 9.64
CA THR A 131 -8.79 11.26 10.25
C THR A 131 -7.80 10.11 10.01
N SER A 132 -7.31 9.95 8.78
CA SER A 132 -6.34 8.92 8.44
C SER A 132 -4.99 9.13 9.14
N VAL A 133 -4.51 10.38 9.21
CA VAL A 133 -3.26 10.73 9.90
C VAL A 133 -3.39 10.50 11.40
N ALA A 134 -4.49 10.90 12.03
CA ALA A 134 -4.74 10.68 13.45
C ALA A 134 -4.74 9.18 13.79
N CYS A 135 -5.36 8.36 12.95
CA CYS A 135 -5.34 6.91 13.10
C CYS A 135 -3.91 6.35 13.07
N THR A 136 -3.13 6.70 12.05
CA THR A 136 -1.73 6.25 11.93
C THR A 136 -0.87 6.72 13.09
N PHE A 137 -1.04 7.95 13.54
CA PHE A 137 -0.30 8.49 14.68
C PHE A 137 -0.63 7.75 15.98
N SER A 138 -1.89 7.52 16.27
CA SER A 138 -2.33 6.78 17.45
C SER A 138 -1.76 5.36 17.50
N LEU A 139 -1.70 4.68 16.35
CA LEU A 139 -1.15 3.32 16.25
C LEU A 139 0.38 3.28 16.40
N SER A 140 1.08 4.36 16.06
CA SER A 140 2.54 4.45 16.22
C SER A 140 2.97 4.79 17.65
N THR A 141 2.10 5.39 18.44
CA THR A 141 2.38 5.81 19.83
C THR A 141 1.94 4.79 20.87
N THR A 142 1.12 3.80 20.50
CA THR A 142 0.72 2.73 21.42
C THR A 142 1.87 1.71 21.49
N PRO A 143 2.57 1.56 22.64
CA PRO A 143 3.51 0.46 22.78
C PRO A 143 2.72 -0.83 22.64
N ALA A 144 3.26 -1.77 21.84
CA ALA A 144 2.71 -3.11 21.74
C ALA A 144 2.64 -3.68 23.19
N SER A 145 1.43 -3.73 23.74
CA SER A 145 1.20 -4.43 25.00
C SER A 145 1.61 -5.88 24.79
N CYS A 146 2.43 -6.36 25.70
CA CYS A 146 2.98 -7.71 25.80
C CYS A 146 1.91 -8.78 25.69
#